data_a7eaf5a7d4f9e78e7f5c2b82c14d71b8
#
_entry.id   a7eaf5a7d4f9e78e7f5c2b82c14d71b8
#
_cell.length_a   1.000
_cell.length_b   1.000
_cell.length_c   1.000
_cell.angle_alpha   90.00
_cell.angle_beta   90.00
_cell.angle_gamma   90.00
#
_symmetry.space_group_name_H-M   'P 1'
#
loop_
_entity.id
_entity.type
_entity.pdbx_description
1 polymer ?
#
loop_
_entity_poly.entity_id
_entity_poly.type
_entity_poly.pdbx_seq_one_letter_code
_entity_poly.pdbx_strand_id
1 'polypeptide(L)'
;MKRRSLLDSFAIMAWVQDEPGAQIVEDLLVEANRKDERLLLHEVNLAEVYSLSIRRVGEAQTQTLAAQLLSLPIQVISTTPEILWQAALVKARYPLSLADAFAMASAIIWDAAVVTGDPEFRAVAHLVEIIWI
;
A
#
# COMPACT_ATOMS: atom_id res chain seq x y z
N MET A 1 -7.07 -13.74 -16.00
CA MET A 1 -5.80 -13.19 -15.51
C MET A 1 -5.93 -12.79 -14.06
N LYS A 2 -4.97 -13.18 -13.24
CA LYS A 2 -5.05 -12.91 -11.82
C LYS A 2 -4.76 -11.44 -11.52
N ARG A 3 -5.63 -10.82 -10.72
CA ARG A 3 -5.47 -9.41 -10.32
C ARG A 3 -4.29 -9.25 -9.37
N ARG A 4 -3.49 -8.20 -9.57
CA ARG A 4 -2.41 -7.85 -8.65
C ARG A 4 -2.98 -7.24 -7.37
N SER A 5 -2.17 -7.26 -6.31
CA SER A 5 -2.52 -6.65 -5.03
C SER A 5 -1.63 -5.44 -4.77
N LEU A 6 -2.23 -4.40 -4.23
CA LEU A 6 -1.55 -3.16 -3.85
C LEU A 6 -1.62 -3.05 -2.33
N LEU A 7 -0.44 -2.89 -1.71
CA LEU A 7 -0.34 -2.65 -0.28
C LEU A 7 -0.43 -1.16 0.00
N ASP A 8 -1.22 -0.76 1.01
CA ASP A 8 -1.20 0.61 1.50
C ASP A 8 -0.21 0.72 2.68
N SER A 9 -0.09 1.92 3.26
CA SER A 9 0.80 2.12 4.40
C SER A 9 0.37 1.31 5.63
N PHE A 10 -0.95 1.12 5.83
CA PHE A 10 -1.46 0.30 6.93
C PHE A 10 -0.94 -1.13 6.83
N ALA A 11 -1.03 -1.72 5.64
CA ALA A 11 -0.58 -3.10 5.41
C ALA A 11 0.92 -3.26 5.68
N ILE A 12 1.73 -2.35 5.18
CA ILE A 12 3.19 -2.37 5.40
C ILE A 12 3.50 -2.23 6.89
N MET A 13 2.85 -1.28 7.58
CA MET A 13 3.11 -1.06 9.01
C MET A 13 2.65 -2.24 9.87
N ALA A 14 1.53 -2.86 9.53
CA ALA A 14 1.07 -4.07 10.23
C ALA A 14 2.10 -5.19 10.11
N TRP A 15 2.67 -5.37 8.92
CA TRP A 15 3.71 -6.37 8.69
C TRP A 15 5.00 -6.04 9.45
N VAL A 16 5.46 -4.79 9.37
CA VAL A 16 6.68 -4.33 10.03
C VAL A 16 6.60 -4.48 11.54
N GLN A 17 5.43 -4.20 12.13
CA GLN A 17 5.22 -4.18 13.57
C GLN A 17 4.65 -5.50 14.12
N ASP A 18 4.48 -6.49 13.27
CA ASP A 18 3.88 -7.78 13.62
C ASP A 18 2.53 -7.62 14.32
N GLU A 19 1.69 -6.75 13.76
CA GLU A 19 0.34 -6.49 14.26
C GLU A 19 -0.67 -7.43 13.61
N PRO A 20 -1.94 -7.45 14.07
CA PRO A 20 -2.99 -8.22 13.40
C PRO A 20 -3.05 -7.89 11.91
N GLY A 21 -3.10 -8.92 11.07
CA GLY A 21 -3.01 -8.79 9.62
C GLY A 21 -1.62 -9.05 9.05
N ALA A 22 -0.57 -9.03 9.87
CA ALA A 22 0.81 -9.25 9.41
C ALA A 22 0.97 -10.58 8.67
N GLN A 23 0.32 -11.65 9.14
CA GLN A 23 0.43 -12.96 8.50
C GLN A 23 -0.16 -12.96 7.08
N ILE A 24 -1.25 -12.24 6.87
CA ILE A 24 -1.85 -12.13 5.53
C ILE A 24 -0.88 -11.44 4.58
N VAL A 25 -0.24 -10.36 5.02
CA VAL A 25 0.76 -9.64 4.22
C VAL A 25 1.97 -10.54 3.94
N GLU A 26 2.45 -11.26 4.96
CA GLU A 26 3.56 -12.21 4.80
C GLU A 26 3.23 -13.27 3.76
N ASP A 27 2.03 -13.85 3.81
CA ASP A 27 1.59 -14.86 2.85
C ASP A 27 1.55 -14.29 1.43
N LEU A 28 1.10 -13.04 1.27
CA LEU A 28 1.08 -12.38 -0.05
C LEU A 28 2.50 -12.15 -0.57
N LEU A 29 3.44 -11.77 0.28
CA LEU A 29 4.85 -11.58 -0.10
C LEU A 29 5.49 -12.92 -0.52
N VAL A 30 5.26 -13.97 0.26
CA VAL A 30 5.78 -15.32 -0.05
C VAL A 30 5.22 -15.80 -1.39
N GLU A 31 3.92 -15.65 -1.60
CA GLU A 31 3.26 -16.08 -2.84
C GLU A 31 3.76 -15.27 -4.05
N ALA A 32 3.93 -13.97 -3.90
CA ALA A 32 4.45 -13.12 -4.96
C ALA A 32 5.87 -13.56 -5.35
N ASN A 33 6.72 -13.83 -4.36
CA ASN A 33 8.07 -14.29 -4.61
C ASN A 33 8.10 -15.65 -5.32
N ARG A 34 7.22 -16.57 -4.90
CA ARG A 34 7.11 -17.91 -5.50
C ARG A 34 6.72 -17.84 -6.97
N LYS A 35 5.86 -16.88 -7.34
CA LYS A 35 5.35 -16.70 -8.70
C LYS A 35 6.18 -15.75 -9.55
N ASP A 36 7.26 -15.20 -9.00
CA ASP A 36 8.05 -14.15 -9.63
C ASP A 36 7.18 -12.94 -10.03
N GLU A 37 6.25 -12.61 -9.16
CA GLU A 37 5.38 -11.43 -9.26
C GLU A 37 5.77 -10.41 -8.20
N ARG A 38 5.23 -9.19 -8.32
CA ARG A 38 5.45 -8.14 -7.33
C ARG A 38 4.13 -7.57 -6.85
N LEU A 39 4.06 -7.28 -5.55
CA LEU A 39 2.99 -6.50 -4.98
C LEU A 39 3.23 -5.02 -5.30
N LEU A 40 2.17 -4.26 -5.42
CA LEU A 40 2.26 -2.83 -5.75
C LEU A 40 2.26 -1.99 -4.47
N LEU A 41 2.95 -0.87 -4.50
CA LEU A 41 2.99 0.09 -3.39
C LEU A 41 3.23 1.48 -4.00
N HIS A 42 2.30 2.42 -3.78
CA HIS A 42 2.47 3.77 -4.30
C HIS A 42 3.50 4.54 -3.47
N GLU A 43 4.27 5.40 -4.13
CA GLU A 43 5.37 6.15 -3.50
C GLU A 43 4.91 7.04 -2.34
N VAL A 44 3.69 7.59 -2.39
CA VAL A 44 3.15 8.40 -1.28
C VAL A 44 2.91 7.53 -0.05
N ASN A 45 2.41 6.32 -0.24
CA ASN A 45 2.24 5.37 0.86
C ASN A 45 3.59 4.94 1.43
N LEU A 46 4.59 4.77 0.58
CA LEU A 46 5.96 4.47 1.02
C LEU A 46 6.53 5.63 1.84
N ALA A 47 6.33 6.88 1.41
CA ALA A 47 6.75 8.05 2.17
C ALA A 47 6.07 8.10 3.54
N GLU A 48 4.78 7.76 3.62
CA GLU A 48 4.07 7.68 4.88
C GLU A 48 4.66 6.61 5.80
N VAL A 49 4.99 5.44 5.26
CA VAL A 49 5.67 4.38 6.02
C VAL A 49 6.99 4.90 6.60
N TYR A 50 7.80 5.56 5.79
CA TYR A 50 9.07 6.11 6.25
C TYR A 50 8.86 7.16 7.35
N SER A 51 7.91 8.06 7.17
CA SER A 51 7.60 9.10 8.14
C SER A 51 7.15 8.52 9.48
N LEU A 52 6.27 7.53 9.45
CA LEU A 52 5.80 6.85 10.66
C LEU A 52 6.94 6.11 11.35
N SER A 53 7.79 5.44 10.59
CA SER A 53 8.94 4.71 11.13
C SER A 53 9.96 5.65 11.75
N ILE A 54 10.29 6.76 11.09
CA ILE A 54 11.23 7.76 11.61
C ILE A 54 10.76 8.28 12.97
N ARG A 55 9.48 8.61 13.09
CA ARG A 55 8.93 9.09 14.36
C ARG A 55 8.98 8.04 15.46
N ARG A 56 8.93 6.76 15.10
CA ARG A 56 8.84 5.66 16.05
C ARG A 56 10.21 5.14 16.48
N VAL A 57 11.13 4.95 15.52
CA VAL A 57 12.42 4.29 15.75
C VAL A 57 13.62 5.09 15.26
N GLY A 58 13.42 6.25 14.66
CA GLY A 58 14.49 7.13 14.19
C GLY A 58 14.95 6.86 12.77
N GLU A 59 15.81 7.75 12.27
CA GLU A 59 16.27 7.72 10.87
C GLU A 59 17.11 6.49 10.55
N ALA A 60 18.05 6.12 11.42
CA ALA A 60 18.98 5.02 11.13
C ALA A 60 18.25 3.69 10.94
N GLN A 61 17.31 3.36 11.85
CA GLN A 61 16.53 2.12 11.74
C GLN A 61 15.59 2.18 10.55
N THR A 62 15.06 3.35 10.21
CA THR A 62 14.20 3.50 9.03
C THR A 62 14.97 3.31 7.74
N GLN A 63 16.24 3.74 7.67
CA GLN A 63 17.07 3.45 6.50
C GLN A 63 17.30 1.95 6.32
N THR A 64 17.47 1.23 7.41
CA THR A 64 17.57 -0.24 7.37
C THR A 64 16.26 -0.86 6.88
N LEU A 65 15.12 -0.39 7.38
CA LEU A 65 13.80 -0.83 6.93
C LEU A 65 13.61 -0.55 5.42
N ALA A 66 14.01 0.64 4.96
CA ALA A 66 13.89 1.01 3.55
C ALA A 66 14.66 0.02 2.66
N ALA A 67 15.88 -0.33 3.03
CA ALA A 67 16.67 -1.32 2.30
C ALA A 67 15.99 -2.69 2.27
N GLN A 68 15.41 -3.11 3.41
CA GLN A 68 14.67 -4.38 3.50
C GLN A 68 13.44 -4.38 2.60
N LEU A 69 12.65 -3.31 2.62
CA LEU A 69 11.44 -3.21 1.79
C LEU A 69 11.76 -3.27 0.31
N LEU A 70 12.84 -2.62 -0.12
CA LEU A 70 13.25 -2.61 -1.53
C LEU A 70 13.80 -3.96 -2.00
N SER A 71 14.17 -4.85 -1.07
CA SER A 71 14.61 -6.22 -1.39
C SER A 71 13.45 -7.21 -1.51
N LEU A 72 12.23 -6.82 -1.10
CA LEU A 72 11.05 -7.65 -1.17
C LEU A 72 10.43 -7.62 -2.58
N PRO A 73 9.54 -8.57 -2.91
CA PRO A 73 8.83 -8.56 -4.19
C PRO A 73 7.76 -7.46 -4.22
N ILE A 74 8.19 -6.23 -4.13
CA ILE A 74 7.35 -5.03 -4.13
C ILE A 74 7.81 -4.11 -5.27
N GLN A 75 6.84 -3.66 -6.05
CA GLN A 75 7.06 -2.65 -7.09
C GLN A 75 6.50 -1.32 -6.58
N VAL A 76 7.38 -0.33 -6.44
CA VAL A 76 6.96 1.03 -6.06
C VAL A 76 6.42 1.74 -7.30
N ILE A 77 5.19 2.23 -7.19
CA ILE A 77 4.52 2.96 -8.27
C ILE A 77 4.79 4.45 -8.08
N SER A 78 5.33 5.08 -9.11
CA SER A 78 5.50 6.54 -9.14
C SER A 78 4.20 7.22 -9.55
N THR A 79 4.01 8.46 -9.10
CA THR A 79 2.85 9.25 -9.46
C THR A 79 2.94 9.67 -10.93
N THR A 80 1.90 9.32 -11.70
CA THR A 80 1.72 9.78 -13.07
C THR A 80 0.65 10.86 -13.09
N PRO A 81 0.53 11.65 -14.18
CA PRO A 81 -0.60 12.60 -14.32
C PRO A 81 -1.97 11.93 -14.14
N GLU A 82 -2.13 10.69 -14.62
CA GLU A 82 -3.38 9.95 -14.50
C GLU A 82 -3.68 9.59 -13.04
N ILE A 83 -2.69 9.09 -12.32
CA ILE A 83 -2.83 8.76 -10.89
C ILE A 83 -3.09 10.03 -10.09
N LEU A 84 -2.39 11.12 -10.40
CA LEU A 84 -2.58 12.40 -9.72
C LEU A 84 -4.03 12.89 -9.84
N TRP A 85 -4.57 12.89 -11.06
CA TRP A 85 -5.94 13.31 -11.30
C TRP A 85 -6.95 12.38 -10.61
N GLN A 86 -6.74 11.08 -10.72
CA GLN A 86 -7.63 10.10 -10.10
C GLN A 86 -7.62 10.24 -8.58
N ALA A 87 -6.44 10.48 -7.97
CA ALA A 87 -6.33 10.72 -6.53
C ALA A 87 -7.11 11.96 -6.12
N ALA A 88 -7.03 13.04 -6.91
CA ALA A 88 -7.78 14.26 -6.65
C ALA A 88 -9.29 14.02 -6.70
N LEU A 89 -9.77 13.24 -7.69
CA LEU A 89 -11.19 12.87 -7.80
C LEU A 89 -11.65 12.07 -6.59
N VAL A 90 -10.89 11.05 -6.18
CA VAL A 90 -11.22 10.21 -5.02
C VAL A 90 -11.26 11.06 -3.75
N LYS A 91 -10.25 11.91 -3.55
CA LYS A 91 -10.17 12.78 -2.38
C LYS A 91 -11.33 13.77 -2.31
N ALA A 92 -11.76 14.30 -3.46
CA ALA A 92 -12.86 15.26 -3.52
C ALA A 92 -14.22 14.62 -3.21
N ARG A 93 -14.39 13.33 -3.51
CA ARG A 93 -15.68 12.63 -3.42
C ARG A 93 -15.86 11.80 -2.16
N TYR A 94 -14.77 11.38 -1.52
CA TYR A 94 -14.82 10.43 -0.40
C TYR A 94 -14.00 10.93 0.78
N PRO A 95 -14.37 10.54 2.02
CA PRO A 95 -13.68 11.01 3.24
C PRO A 95 -12.41 10.18 3.50
N LEU A 96 -11.45 10.26 2.60
CA LEU A 96 -10.17 9.57 2.71
C LEU A 96 -9.05 10.56 3.00
N SER A 97 -7.99 10.09 3.67
CA SER A 97 -6.73 10.83 3.73
C SER A 97 -6.12 10.94 2.33
N LEU A 98 -5.20 11.88 2.14
CA LEU A 98 -4.54 12.03 0.84
C LEU A 98 -3.75 10.77 0.45
N ALA A 99 -3.02 10.18 1.40
CA ALA A 99 -2.27 8.95 1.13
C ALA A 99 -3.20 7.80 0.71
N ASP A 100 -4.36 7.65 1.37
CA ASP A 100 -5.34 6.63 1.01
C ASP A 100 -5.95 6.90 -0.38
N ALA A 101 -6.14 8.17 -0.72
CA ALA A 101 -6.62 8.54 -2.06
C ALA A 101 -5.62 8.14 -3.14
N PHE A 102 -4.32 8.28 -2.88
CA PHE A 102 -3.28 7.81 -3.81
C PHE A 102 -3.25 6.29 -3.93
N ALA A 103 -3.45 5.56 -2.84
CA ALA A 103 -3.56 4.10 -2.89
C ALA A 103 -4.75 3.68 -3.75
N MET A 104 -5.92 4.30 -3.53
CA MET A 104 -7.12 4.01 -4.31
C MET A 104 -6.94 4.34 -5.79
N ALA A 105 -6.37 5.50 -6.09
CA ALA A 105 -6.11 5.92 -7.47
C ALA A 105 -5.21 4.92 -8.18
N SER A 106 -4.15 4.49 -7.51
CA SER A 106 -3.23 3.48 -8.05
C SER A 106 -3.95 2.16 -8.32
N ALA A 107 -4.77 1.72 -7.38
CA ALA A 107 -5.53 0.47 -7.54
C ALA A 107 -6.51 0.54 -8.71
N ILE A 108 -7.18 1.68 -8.89
CA ILE A 108 -8.12 1.88 -10.01
C ILE A 108 -7.35 1.84 -11.35
N ILE A 109 -6.27 2.59 -11.46
CA ILE A 109 -5.50 2.70 -12.72
C ILE A 109 -4.83 1.36 -13.06
N TRP A 110 -4.32 0.65 -12.07
CA TRP A 110 -3.62 -0.64 -12.26
C TRP A 110 -4.55 -1.86 -12.21
N ASP A 111 -5.86 -1.65 -11.98
CA ASP A 111 -6.84 -2.73 -11.79
C ASP A 111 -6.35 -3.73 -10.74
N ALA A 112 -6.00 -3.22 -9.56
CA ALA A 112 -5.47 -4.01 -8.46
C ALA A 112 -6.44 -4.05 -7.29
N ALA A 113 -6.35 -5.11 -6.47
CA ALA A 113 -7.01 -5.16 -5.16
C ALA A 113 -6.18 -4.38 -4.16
N VAL A 114 -6.83 -3.68 -3.22
CA VAL A 114 -6.14 -2.97 -2.14
C VAL A 114 -6.10 -3.86 -0.89
N VAL A 115 -4.91 -4.03 -0.33
CA VAL A 115 -4.71 -4.73 0.94
C VAL A 115 -4.60 -3.69 2.04
N THR A 116 -5.57 -3.66 2.94
CA THR A 116 -5.63 -2.67 4.01
C THR A 116 -6.43 -3.15 5.21
N GLY A 117 -6.14 -2.59 6.38
CA GLY A 117 -6.97 -2.73 7.57
C GLY A 117 -7.59 -1.40 7.99
N ASP A 118 -7.38 -0.34 7.22
CA ASP A 118 -7.91 0.99 7.55
C ASP A 118 -9.42 1.05 7.27
N PRO A 119 -10.26 1.29 8.31
CA PRO A 119 -11.71 1.33 8.13
C PRO A 119 -12.19 2.44 7.18
N GLU A 120 -11.39 3.49 6.91
CA GLU A 120 -11.74 4.52 5.94
C GLU A 120 -12.02 3.94 4.55
N PHE A 121 -11.38 2.82 4.21
CA PHE A 121 -11.57 2.18 2.89
C PHE A 121 -12.96 1.59 2.71
N ARG A 122 -13.79 1.50 3.76
CA ARG A 122 -15.20 1.09 3.62
C ARG A 122 -15.97 2.02 2.69
N ALA A 123 -15.65 3.31 2.70
CA ALA A 123 -16.31 4.30 1.86
C ALA A 123 -16.07 4.08 0.36
N VAL A 124 -15.03 3.37 -0.01
CA VAL A 124 -14.61 3.15 -1.41
C VAL A 124 -14.56 1.68 -1.80
N ALA A 125 -15.08 0.79 -0.94
CA ALA A 125 -15.05 -0.66 -1.18
C ALA A 125 -15.84 -1.09 -2.42
N HIS A 126 -16.72 -0.24 -2.93
CA HIS A 126 -17.47 -0.49 -4.15
C HIS A 126 -16.68 -0.16 -5.44
N LEU A 127 -15.53 0.53 -5.33
CA LEU A 127 -14.73 0.95 -6.48
C LEU A 127 -13.69 -0.10 -6.88
N VAL A 128 -13.12 -0.81 -5.92
CA VAL A 128 -12.12 -1.87 -6.14
C VAL A 128 -12.33 -2.97 -5.11
N GLU A 129 -11.76 -4.14 -5.39
CA GLU A 129 -11.70 -5.20 -4.38
C GLU A 129 -10.80 -4.79 -3.22
N ILE A 130 -11.26 -5.03 -1.99
CA ILE A 130 -10.47 -4.80 -0.78
C ILE A 130 -10.16 -6.15 -0.15
N ILE A 131 -8.88 -6.41 0.10
CA ILE A 131 -8.42 -7.55 0.90
C ILE A 131 -8.21 -7.01 2.31
N TRP A 132 -9.17 -7.27 3.18
CA TRP A 132 -9.13 -6.77 4.56
C TRP A 132 -8.16 -7.57 5.42
N ILE A 133 -7.37 -6.87 6.21
CA ILE A 133 -6.42 -7.48 7.14
C ILE A 133 -6.64 -7.01 8.57
#